data_6247800647aa9e1f034c267b41bb7039
#
_entry.id   6247800647aa9e1f034c267b41bb7039
#
_cell.length_a   1.000
_cell.length_b   1.000
_cell.length_c   1.000
_cell.angle_alpha   90.00
_cell.angle_beta   90.00
_cell.angle_gamma   90.00
#
_symmetry.space_group_name_H-M   'P 1'
#
loop_
_entity.id
_entity.type
_entity.pdbx_description
1 polymer ?
#
loop_
_entity_poly.entity_id
_entity_poly.type
_entity_poly.pdbx_seq_one_letter_code
_entity_poly.pdbx_strand_id
1 'polypeptide(L)'
;MSRPPTPTRKGTIWREAYGNRTAIYEAETDGLHMLNATALAIWELCDGHTNAGEMASAISELTDIAIDEARRDVTITLATLEGLGLVGYPDD
;
A
#
# COMPACT_ATOMS: atom_id res chain seq x y z
N MET A 1 -9.06 -24.39 2.78
CA MET A 1 -9.57 -23.09 3.13
C MET A 1 -8.56 -22.02 2.72
N SER A 2 -9.00 -21.04 1.95
CA SER A 2 -8.05 -20.07 1.47
C SER A 2 -7.85 -18.93 2.46
N ARG A 3 -6.64 -18.44 2.50
CA ARG A 3 -6.33 -17.27 3.28
C ARG A 3 -6.68 -16.00 2.50
N PRO A 4 -6.99 -14.91 3.17
CA PRO A 4 -7.07 -13.62 2.47
C PRO A 4 -5.74 -13.33 1.77
N PRO A 5 -5.78 -12.66 0.62
CA PRO A 5 -4.53 -12.33 -0.07
C PRO A 5 -3.64 -11.42 0.76
N THR A 6 -2.35 -11.63 0.62
CA THR A 6 -1.35 -10.80 1.28
C THR A 6 -0.46 -10.19 0.21
N PRO A 7 -0.71 -8.92 -0.14
CA PRO A 7 0.05 -8.29 -1.22
C PRO A 7 1.52 -8.06 -0.84
N THR A 8 2.35 -8.03 -1.85
CA THR A 8 3.78 -7.76 -1.70
C THR A 8 4.12 -6.49 -2.45
N ARG A 9 4.86 -5.59 -1.80
CA ARG A 9 5.23 -4.34 -2.45
C ARG A 9 6.26 -4.55 -3.53
N LYS A 10 6.17 -3.75 -4.57
CA LYS A 10 7.14 -3.65 -5.63
C LYS A 10 7.64 -2.22 -5.70
N GLY A 11 8.87 -2.07 -6.15
CA GLY A 11 9.49 -0.76 -6.21
C GLY A 11 10.30 -0.46 -4.97
N THR A 12 10.98 0.65 -5.02
CA THR A 12 11.83 1.09 -3.92
C THR A 12 11.59 2.56 -3.65
N ILE A 13 11.81 2.98 -2.41
CA ILE A 13 11.74 4.39 -2.07
C ILE A 13 12.88 5.11 -2.79
N TRP A 14 12.52 6.07 -3.65
CA TRP A 14 13.50 6.87 -4.35
C TRP A 14 14.00 7.99 -3.46
N ARG A 15 13.06 8.76 -2.91
CA ARG A 15 13.38 9.78 -1.91
C ARG A 15 12.09 10.42 -1.43
N GLU A 16 12.16 11.05 -0.26
CA GLU A 16 11.10 11.91 0.19
C GLU A 16 11.11 13.19 -0.65
N ALA A 17 9.94 13.61 -1.08
CA ALA A 17 9.80 14.81 -1.89
C ALA A 17 8.69 15.66 -1.31
N TYR A 18 8.90 16.94 -1.21
CA TYR A 18 7.89 17.94 -0.86
C TYR A 18 6.96 17.54 0.30
N GLY A 19 7.44 17.75 1.52
CA GLY A 19 6.59 17.58 2.69
C GLY A 19 6.26 16.14 2.97
N ASN A 20 4.99 15.77 2.84
CA ASN A 20 4.52 14.44 3.25
C ASN A 20 4.41 13.44 2.10
N ARG A 21 5.07 13.69 0.97
CA ARG A 21 5.03 12.76 -0.15
C ARG A 21 6.36 12.06 -0.34
N THR A 22 6.29 10.81 -0.74
CA THR A 22 7.46 9.99 -0.99
C THR A 22 7.41 9.45 -2.41
N ALA A 23 8.53 9.50 -3.10
CA ALA A 23 8.63 9.00 -4.46
C ALA A 23 9.04 7.53 -4.42
N ILE A 24 8.31 6.69 -5.13
CA ILE A 24 8.59 5.26 -5.28
C ILE A 24 8.97 5.00 -6.73
N TYR A 25 10.10 4.34 -6.94
CA TYR A 25 10.56 3.96 -8.27
C TYR A 25 10.20 2.50 -8.53
N GLU A 26 9.63 2.24 -9.69
CA GLU A 26 9.28 0.89 -10.12
C GLU A 26 10.05 0.56 -11.40
N ALA A 27 10.93 -0.43 -11.32
CA ALA A 27 11.93 -0.69 -12.35
C ALA A 27 11.36 -1.29 -13.64
N GLU A 28 10.32 -2.12 -13.54
CA GLU A 28 9.77 -2.79 -14.71
C GLU A 28 9.19 -1.82 -15.71
N THR A 29 8.51 -0.81 -15.22
CA THR A 29 7.91 0.22 -16.08
C THR A 29 8.74 1.48 -16.13
N ASP A 30 9.85 1.54 -15.38
CA ASP A 30 10.68 2.73 -15.25
C ASP A 30 9.84 3.92 -14.77
N GLY A 31 8.91 3.66 -13.87
CA GLY A 31 7.97 4.65 -13.40
C GLY A 31 8.35 5.20 -12.04
N LEU A 32 8.07 6.49 -11.85
CA LEU A 32 8.26 7.16 -10.58
C LEU A 32 6.89 7.63 -10.10
N HIS A 33 6.49 7.22 -8.92
CA HIS A 33 5.15 7.48 -8.40
C HIS A 33 5.22 8.16 -7.05
N MET A 34 4.38 9.18 -6.86
CA MET A 34 4.36 9.94 -5.61
C MET A 34 3.23 9.42 -4.72
N LEU A 35 3.58 9.02 -3.52
CA LEU A 35 2.61 8.54 -2.54
C LEU A 35 2.50 9.52 -1.38
N ASN A 36 1.25 9.80 -0.96
CA ASN A 36 1.05 10.55 0.28
C ASN A 36 1.29 9.64 1.48
N ALA A 37 1.19 10.20 2.68
CA ALA A 37 1.55 9.46 3.90
C ALA A 37 0.71 8.20 4.08
N THR A 38 -0.60 8.27 3.82
CA THR A 38 -1.48 7.12 3.98
C THR A 38 -1.16 6.02 2.96
N ALA A 39 -0.99 6.41 1.69
CA ALA A 39 -0.65 5.44 0.65
C ALA A 39 0.71 4.81 0.91
N LEU A 40 1.67 5.59 1.39
CA LEU A 40 2.99 5.06 1.74
C LEU A 40 2.89 4.04 2.87
N ALA A 41 2.10 4.35 3.91
CA ALA A 41 1.93 3.42 5.03
C ALA A 41 1.32 2.10 4.55
N ILE A 42 0.32 2.16 3.69
CA ILE A 42 -0.31 0.96 3.15
C ILE A 42 0.68 0.19 2.29
N TRP A 43 1.44 0.89 1.45
CA TRP A 43 2.46 0.24 0.61
C TRP A 43 3.51 -0.47 1.47
N GLU A 44 3.94 0.17 2.57
CA GLU A 44 4.93 -0.44 3.46
C GLU A 44 4.39 -1.66 4.19
N LEU A 45 3.06 -1.72 4.40
CA LEU A 45 2.43 -2.90 5.00
C LEU A 45 2.29 -4.06 4.00
N CYS A 46 2.57 -3.82 2.74
CA CYS A 46 2.53 -4.87 1.72
C CYS A 46 3.80 -5.72 1.78
N ASP A 47 3.90 -6.54 2.79
CA ASP A 47 5.10 -7.32 3.10
C ASP A 47 4.94 -8.80 2.75
N GLY A 48 3.83 -9.19 2.14
CA GLY A 48 3.56 -10.58 1.82
C GLY A 48 2.95 -11.37 2.96
N HIS A 49 2.77 -10.73 4.13
CA HIS A 49 2.26 -11.40 5.33
C HIS A 49 1.06 -10.68 5.95
N THR A 50 0.72 -9.51 5.49
CA THR A 50 -0.34 -8.66 6.04
C THR A 50 -1.48 -8.57 5.04
N ASN A 51 -2.69 -8.92 5.46
CA ASN A 51 -3.85 -8.81 4.58
C ASN A 51 -4.52 -7.45 4.72
N ALA A 52 -5.50 -7.18 3.86
CA ALA A 52 -6.17 -5.88 3.83
C ALA A 52 -6.89 -5.56 5.13
N GLY A 53 -7.48 -6.57 5.78
CA GLY A 53 -8.15 -6.36 7.06
C GLY A 53 -7.17 -5.92 8.14
N GLU A 54 -6.00 -6.54 8.17
CA GLU A 54 -4.95 -6.17 9.12
C GLU A 54 -4.43 -4.77 8.85
N MET A 55 -4.28 -4.42 7.56
CA MET A 55 -3.88 -3.05 7.19
C MET A 55 -4.90 -2.04 7.67
N ALA A 56 -6.19 -2.34 7.49
CA ALA A 56 -7.24 -1.43 7.92
C ALA A 56 -7.21 -1.22 9.43
N SER A 57 -6.97 -2.28 10.19
CA SER A 57 -6.85 -2.16 11.65
C SER A 57 -5.68 -1.25 12.02
N ALA A 58 -4.54 -1.45 11.37
CA ALA A 58 -3.36 -0.64 11.64
C ALA A 58 -3.59 0.83 11.29
N ILE A 59 -4.19 1.10 10.14
CA ILE A 59 -4.48 2.47 9.70
C ILE A 59 -5.49 3.13 10.64
N SER A 60 -6.53 2.38 11.04
CA SER A 60 -7.51 2.91 11.98
C SER A 60 -6.87 3.33 13.30
N GLU A 61 -5.95 2.51 13.80
CA GLU A 61 -5.26 2.83 15.05
C GLU A 61 -4.32 4.03 14.91
N LEU A 62 -3.61 4.10 13.78
CA LEU A 62 -2.62 5.16 13.58
C LEU A 62 -3.25 6.51 13.32
N THR A 63 -4.37 6.54 12.64
CA THR A 63 -4.98 7.79 12.18
C THR A 63 -6.28 8.14 12.91
N ASP A 64 -6.73 7.26 13.80
CA ASP A 64 -7.93 7.47 14.60
C ASP A 64 -9.20 7.63 13.76
N ILE A 65 -9.24 6.99 12.59
CA ILE A 65 -10.45 6.96 11.77
C ILE A 65 -11.22 5.67 12.05
N ALA A 66 -12.50 5.67 11.73
CA ALA A 66 -13.34 4.49 11.93
C ALA A 66 -12.85 3.33 11.09
N ILE A 67 -12.98 2.11 11.62
CA ILE A 67 -12.49 0.92 10.92
C ILE A 67 -13.14 0.75 9.55
N ASP A 68 -14.41 1.10 9.40
CA ASP A 68 -15.08 0.98 8.11
C ASP A 68 -14.50 1.94 7.08
N GLU A 69 -14.13 3.14 7.51
CA GLU A 69 -13.47 4.10 6.64
C GLU A 69 -12.08 3.60 6.28
N ALA A 70 -11.36 3.05 7.25
CA ALA A 70 -10.02 2.50 7.01
C ALA A 70 -10.07 1.35 6.00
N ARG A 71 -11.06 0.47 6.12
CA ARG A 71 -11.23 -0.63 5.17
C ARG A 71 -11.45 -0.14 3.75
N ARG A 72 -12.26 0.89 3.61
CA ARG A 72 -12.54 1.48 2.31
C ARG A 72 -11.28 2.10 1.72
N ASP A 73 -10.54 2.84 2.53
CA ASP A 73 -9.32 3.49 2.08
C ASP A 73 -8.27 2.48 1.66
N VAL A 74 -8.12 1.40 2.44
CA VAL A 74 -7.16 0.34 2.12
C VAL A 74 -7.53 -0.33 0.80
N THR A 75 -8.81 -0.66 0.62
CA THR A 75 -9.27 -1.30 -0.61
C THR A 75 -8.98 -0.45 -1.84
N ILE A 76 -9.30 0.84 -1.77
CA ILE A 76 -9.09 1.76 -2.87
C ILE A 76 -7.58 1.93 -3.14
N THR A 77 -6.80 2.10 -2.07
CA THR A 77 -5.37 2.32 -2.20
C THR A 77 -4.67 1.10 -2.78
N LEU A 78 -5.01 -0.10 -2.32
CA LEU A 78 -4.41 -1.32 -2.86
C LEU A 78 -4.72 -1.49 -4.36
N ALA A 79 -5.96 -1.19 -4.76
CA ALA A 79 -6.31 -1.25 -6.18
C ALA A 79 -5.49 -0.24 -7.00
N THR A 80 -5.32 0.96 -6.46
CA THR A 80 -4.51 1.99 -7.13
C THR A 80 -3.06 1.56 -7.23
N LEU A 81 -2.49 1.06 -6.13
CA LEU A 81 -1.09 0.62 -6.12
C LEU A 81 -0.86 -0.54 -7.08
N GLU A 82 -1.81 -1.46 -7.14
CA GLU A 82 -1.72 -2.58 -8.07
C GLU A 82 -1.74 -2.08 -9.51
N GLY A 83 -2.62 -1.15 -9.81
CA GLY A 83 -2.70 -0.56 -11.16
C GLY A 83 -1.44 0.18 -11.56
N LEU A 84 -0.69 0.71 -10.59
CA LEU A 84 0.58 1.40 -10.84
C LEU A 84 1.77 0.44 -10.87
N GLY A 85 1.56 -0.83 -10.60
CA GLY A 85 2.64 -1.80 -10.56
C GLY A 85 3.44 -1.77 -9.27
N LEU A 86 2.91 -1.13 -8.23
CA LEU A 86 3.64 -0.97 -6.96
C LEU A 86 3.33 -2.04 -5.93
N VAL A 87 2.33 -2.88 -6.16
CA VAL A 87 2.10 -4.09 -5.38
C VAL A 87 1.70 -5.22 -6.29
N GLY A 88 1.95 -6.45 -5.83
CA GLY A 88 1.53 -7.65 -6.50
C GLY A 88 1.04 -8.68 -5.51
N TYR A 89 0.37 -9.69 -6.02
CA TYR A 89 -0.13 -10.81 -5.23
C TYR A 89 0.59 -12.05 -5.73
N PRO A 90 1.66 -12.45 -5.04
CA PRO A 90 2.60 -13.43 -5.62
C PRO A 90 2.04 -14.82 -5.75
N ASP A 91 0.88 -15.07 -5.23
CA ASP A 91 0.45 -16.40 -5.09
C ASP A 91 -0.79 -16.75 -5.86
N ASP A 92 -0.81 -16.38 -7.07
CA ASP A 92 -1.96 -16.70 -7.88
C ASP A 92 -1.83 -17.83 -8.83
#